data_b3851a5af74bf73b7a16e2a16deb8b64
#
_entry.id   b3851a5af74bf73b7a16e2a16deb8b64
#
_cell.length_a   1.000
_cell.length_b   1.000
_cell.length_c   1.000
_cell.angle_alpha   90.00
_cell.angle_beta   90.00
_cell.angle_gamma   90.00
#
_symmetry.space_group_name_H-M   'P 1'
#
loop_
_entity.id
_entity.type
_entity.pdbx_description
1 polymer ?
#
loop_
_entity_poly.entity_id
_entity_poly.type
_entity_poly.pdbx_seq_one_letter_code
_entity_poly.pdbx_strand_id
1 'polypeptide(L)'
;VLLVSKVPLNAIRSLALDNRSRTSVALLHILYSSAFPAGLKLVQQDPHAEKMLHQHNAALIIGDQALGFAKAGVSVYDLSEEWFKRTEKTFVHAVIASRKDIKGEILQTLLDAKQEGLQNLDTIVQTQANKTGHPVSLLQDYLKNKIRYDFGEEEMEGLMHFQSLCHESDLISQKFPLLFI
;
A
#
# COMPACT_ATOMS: atom_id res chain seq x y z
N VAL A 1 2.57 -1.03 -3.32
CA VAL A 1 2.73 -2.24 -2.48
C VAL A 1 2.92 -3.43 -3.39
N LEU A 2 4.03 -4.16 -3.22
CA LEU A 2 4.40 -5.22 -4.14
C LEU A 2 4.40 -6.59 -3.45
N LEU A 3 3.75 -7.56 -4.06
CA LEU A 3 4.04 -8.98 -3.83
C LEU A 3 5.10 -9.41 -4.86
N VAL A 4 6.25 -9.82 -4.37
CA VAL A 4 7.36 -10.30 -5.20
C VAL A 4 7.56 -11.78 -4.95
N SER A 5 7.61 -12.60 -6.00
CA SER A 5 7.72 -14.04 -5.88
C SER A 5 8.75 -14.65 -6.83
N LYS A 6 9.53 -15.60 -6.31
CA LYS A 6 10.49 -16.42 -7.07
C LYS A 6 9.85 -17.62 -7.75
N VAL A 7 8.59 -17.92 -7.42
CA VAL A 7 7.85 -19.09 -7.88
C VAL A 7 6.41 -18.69 -8.23
N PRO A 8 5.65 -19.47 -8.98
CA PRO A 8 4.22 -19.26 -9.19
C PRO A 8 3.44 -19.18 -7.87
N LEU A 9 2.34 -18.42 -7.83
CA LEU A 9 1.55 -18.16 -6.60
C LEU A 9 1.15 -19.45 -5.89
N ASN A 10 0.70 -20.45 -6.61
CA ASN A 10 0.30 -21.76 -6.09
C ASN A 10 1.47 -22.64 -5.59
N ALA A 11 2.70 -22.22 -5.83
CA ALA A 11 3.92 -22.90 -5.38
C ALA A 11 4.60 -22.19 -4.20
N ILE A 12 4.07 -21.05 -3.73
CA ILE A 12 4.63 -20.33 -2.59
C ILE A 12 4.40 -21.14 -1.31
N ARG A 13 5.47 -21.53 -0.63
CA ARG A 13 5.43 -22.25 0.66
C ARG A 13 5.76 -21.37 1.85
N SER A 14 6.51 -20.29 1.62
CA SER A 14 6.83 -19.29 2.63
C SER A 14 6.81 -17.89 2.04
N LEU A 15 6.18 -16.96 2.75
CA LEU A 15 6.02 -15.58 2.36
C LEU A 15 6.42 -14.67 3.52
N ALA A 16 7.41 -13.81 3.30
CA ALA A 16 7.81 -12.80 4.24
C ALA A 16 6.87 -11.59 4.16
N LEU A 17 6.42 -11.10 5.31
CA LEU A 17 5.53 -9.95 5.44
C LEU A 17 6.29 -8.82 6.13
N ASP A 18 6.21 -7.62 5.57
CA ASP A 18 6.69 -6.41 6.24
C ASP A 18 5.87 -6.15 7.51
N ASN A 19 6.52 -6.14 8.66
CA ASN A 19 5.88 -6.01 9.98
C ASN A 19 5.25 -4.62 10.24
N ARG A 20 5.47 -3.65 9.36
CA ARG A 20 4.99 -2.26 9.50
C ARG A 20 3.60 -2.02 8.90
N SER A 21 3.05 -2.94 8.10
CA SER A 21 1.78 -2.70 7.42
C SER A 21 0.77 -3.82 7.59
N ARG A 22 -0.25 -3.56 8.39
CA ARG A 22 -1.40 -4.46 8.56
C ARG A 22 -2.34 -4.40 7.34
N THR A 23 -2.53 -3.21 6.78
CA THR A 23 -3.41 -2.98 5.62
C THR A 23 -2.91 -3.73 4.39
N SER A 24 -1.60 -3.71 4.12
CA SER A 24 -1.00 -4.43 2.99
C SER A 24 -1.15 -5.96 3.14
N VAL A 25 -1.06 -6.47 4.37
CA VAL A 25 -1.29 -7.89 4.66
C VAL A 25 -2.76 -8.27 4.43
N ALA A 26 -3.70 -7.43 4.87
CA ALA A 26 -5.12 -7.63 4.62
C ALA A 26 -5.45 -7.60 3.10
N LEU A 27 -4.89 -6.64 2.37
CA LEU A 27 -5.05 -6.55 0.92
C LEU A 27 -4.50 -7.80 0.22
N LEU A 28 -3.30 -8.24 0.60
CA LEU A 28 -2.71 -9.48 0.09
C LEU A 28 -3.63 -10.68 0.32
N HIS A 29 -4.21 -10.80 1.52
CA HIS A 29 -5.13 -11.88 1.86
C HIS A 29 -6.38 -11.83 0.98
N ILE A 30 -7.04 -10.68 0.86
CA ILE A 30 -8.23 -10.50 0.03
C ILE A 30 -7.94 -10.88 -1.43
N LEU A 31 -6.80 -10.45 -1.96
CA LEU A 31 -6.47 -10.68 -3.36
C LEU A 31 -6.04 -12.12 -3.67
N TYR A 32 -5.35 -12.79 -2.75
CA TYR A 32 -4.61 -14.00 -3.12
C TYR A 32 -4.79 -15.20 -2.19
N SER A 33 -5.61 -15.14 -1.14
CA SER A 33 -5.80 -16.28 -0.23
C SER A 33 -6.20 -17.56 -0.96
N SER A 34 -7.06 -17.46 -1.97
CA SER A 34 -7.50 -18.61 -2.78
C SER A 34 -6.45 -19.12 -3.77
N ALA A 35 -5.46 -18.31 -4.11
CA ALA A 35 -4.38 -18.69 -5.03
C ALA A 35 -3.19 -19.35 -4.32
N PHE A 36 -3.09 -19.17 -3.01
CA PHE A 36 -2.01 -19.75 -2.21
C PHE A 36 -2.31 -21.20 -1.83
N PRO A 37 -1.28 -22.04 -1.73
CA PRO A 37 -1.47 -23.43 -1.31
C PRO A 37 -1.83 -23.52 0.17
N ALA A 38 -2.53 -24.59 0.53
CA ALA A 38 -2.72 -24.96 1.92
C ALA A 38 -1.37 -25.11 2.64
N GLY A 39 -1.27 -24.58 3.87
CA GLY A 39 -0.05 -24.64 4.67
C GLY A 39 1.00 -23.59 4.31
N LEU A 40 0.63 -22.52 3.60
CA LEU A 40 1.50 -21.36 3.40
C LEU A 40 2.00 -20.82 4.74
N LYS A 41 3.32 -20.72 4.91
CA LYS A 41 3.94 -20.14 6.08
C LYS A 41 4.11 -18.62 5.88
N LEU A 42 3.39 -17.84 6.67
CA LEU A 42 3.54 -16.38 6.75
C LEU A 42 4.55 -16.01 7.84
N VAL A 43 5.52 -15.18 7.53
CA VAL A 43 6.60 -14.81 8.45
C VAL A 43 6.73 -13.30 8.51
N GLN A 44 6.45 -12.71 9.66
CA GLN A 44 6.70 -11.29 9.91
C GLN A 44 8.21 -11.03 10.00
N GLN A 45 8.69 -10.06 9.25
CA GLN A 45 10.10 -9.69 9.22
C GLN A 45 10.31 -8.18 9.12
N ASP A 46 11.49 -7.74 9.53
CA ASP A 46 11.95 -6.38 9.26
C ASP A 46 12.11 -6.18 7.75
N PRO A 47 11.83 -4.97 7.26
CA PRO A 47 11.73 -4.67 5.84
C PRO A 47 13.10 -4.60 5.17
N HIS A 48 13.55 -5.72 4.67
CA HIS A 48 14.72 -5.86 3.82
C HIS A 48 14.38 -6.78 2.65
N ALA A 49 13.98 -6.21 1.52
CA ALA A 49 13.47 -6.94 0.37
C ALA A 49 14.39 -8.09 -0.10
N GLU A 50 15.69 -7.85 -0.20
CA GLU A 50 16.66 -8.88 -0.60
C GLU A 50 16.78 -10.00 0.43
N LYS A 51 16.85 -9.67 1.72
CA LYS A 51 16.92 -10.66 2.79
C LYS A 51 15.64 -11.49 2.85
N MET A 52 14.47 -10.85 2.73
CA MET A 52 13.18 -11.51 2.69
C MET A 52 13.11 -12.50 1.52
N LEU A 53 13.49 -12.09 0.32
CA LEU A 53 13.50 -12.94 -0.87
C LEU A 53 14.61 -14.01 -0.83
N HIS A 54 15.71 -13.80 -0.13
CA HIS A 54 16.72 -14.82 0.06
C HIS A 54 16.18 -15.98 0.92
N GLN A 55 15.45 -15.67 1.98
CA GLN A 55 14.98 -16.64 2.98
C GLN A 55 13.63 -17.29 2.62
N HIS A 56 12.79 -16.63 1.78
CA HIS A 56 11.43 -17.06 1.47
C HIS A 56 11.18 -17.18 -0.04
N ASN A 57 10.11 -17.88 -0.41
CA ASN A 57 9.70 -17.98 -1.82
C ASN A 57 9.16 -16.64 -2.35
N ALA A 58 8.53 -15.84 -1.48
CA ALA A 58 7.96 -14.57 -1.82
C ALA A 58 8.10 -13.57 -0.66
N ALA A 59 7.91 -12.29 -0.97
CA ALA A 59 7.93 -11.19 -0.01
C ALA A 59 6.87 -10.14 -0.34
N LEU A 60 6.19 -9.63 0.68
CA LEU A 60 5.36 -8.43 0.61
C LEU A 60 6.22 -7.24 0.96
N ILE A 61 6.44 -6.34 -0.01
CA ILE A 61 7.36 -5.21 0.09
C ILE A 61 6.56 -3.91 0.02
N ILE A 62 6.87 -2.98 0.92
CA ILE A 62 6.18 -1.68 0.99
C ILE A 62 7.18 -0.51 1.09
N GLY A 63 6.65 0.70 0.86
CA GLY A 63 7.40 1.94 1.02
C GLY A 63 8.56 2.07 0.04
N ASP A 64 9.64 2.73 0.46
CA ASP A 64 10.77 3.07 -0.40
C ASP A 64 11.41 1.85 -1.06
N GLN A 65 11.40 0.69 -0.40
CA GLN A 65 11.94 -0.55 -0.98
C GLN A 65 11.09 -1.12 -2.12
N ALA A 66 9.81 -0.76 -2.18
CA ALA A 66 8.93 -1.13 -3.28
C ALA A 66 9.05 -0.16 -4.46
N LEU A 67 9.46 1.09 -4.19
CA LEU A 67 9.61 2.11 -5.21
C LEU A 67 10.79 1.80 -6.12
N GLY A 68 10.51 1.61 -7.40
CA GLY A 68 11.53 1.25 -8.39
C GLY A 68 12.12 -0.16 -8.20
N PHE A 69 11.47 -1.02 -7.42
CA PHE A 69 11.95 -2.40 -7.25
C PHE A 69 12.00 -3.13 -8.59
N ALA A 70 13.18 -3.60 -8.93
CA ALA A 70 13.42 -4.42 -10.11
C ALA A 70 14.42 -5.52 -9.77
N LYS A 71 14.06 -6.77 -10.07
CA LYS A 71 14.93 -7.93 -9.89
C LYS A 71 14.64 -8.97 -10.96
N ALA A 72 15.68 -9.44 -11.62
CA ALA A 72 15.54 -10.51 -12.60
C ALA A 72 15.12 -11.83 -11.93
N GLY A 73 14.33 -12.63 -12.65
CA GLY A 73 13.92 -13.97 -12.20
C GLY A 73 12.85 -14.00 -11.10
N VAL A 74 12.14 -12.88 -10.88
CA VAL A 74 11.00 -12.82 -9.99
C VAL A 74 9.77 -12.28 -10.70
N SER A 75 8.58 -12.73 -10.26
CA SER A 75 7.31 -12.12 -10.63
C SER A 75 6.98 -11.01 -9.64
N VAL A 76 6.52 -9.88 -10.15
CA VAL A 76 6.11 -8.72 -9.34
C VAL A 76 4.65 -8.42 -9.61
N TYR A 77 3.87 -8.31 -8.53
CA TYR A 77 2.44 -7.97 -8.56
C TYR A 77 2.25 -6.69 -7.76
N ASP A 78 1.81 -5.61 -8.40
CA ASP A 78 1.38 -4.42 -7.66
C ASP A 78 -0.03 -4.64 -7.12
N LEU A 79 -0.16 -4.63 -5.80
CA LEU A 79 -1.45 -4.95 -5.16
C LEU A 79 -2.51 -3.89 -5.44
N SER A 80 -2.14 -2.66 -5.73
CA SER A 80 -3.11 -1.61 -6.08
C SER A 80 -3.65 -1.81 -7.51
N GLU A 81 -2.78 -2.19 -8.44
CA GLU A 81 -3.21 -2.56 -9.79
C GLU A 81 -4.10 -3.81 -9.76
N GLU A 82 -3.72 -4.83 -8.99
CA GLU A 82 -4.49 -6.06 -8.85
C GLU A 82 -5.83 -5.83 -8.17
N TRP A 83 -5.89 -4.92 -7.20
CA TRP A 83 -7.13 -4.47 -6.59
C TRP A 83 -8.04 -3.82 -7.64
N PHE A 84 -7.51 -2.84 -8.39
CA PHE A 84 -8.28 -2.14 -9.43
C PHE A 84 -8.79 -3.10 -10.52
N LYS A 85 -7.94 -4.01 -10.99
CA LYS A 85 -8.34 -5.03 -11.98
C LYS A 85 -9.51 -5.91 -11.52
N ARG A 86 -9.62 -6.18 -10.22
CA ARG A 86 -10.66 -7.06 -9.65
C ARG A 86 -11.93 -6.34 -9.22
N THR A 87 -11.81 -5.09 -8.79
CA THR A 87 -12.90 -4.36 -8.14
C THR A 87 -13.36 -3.14 -8.92
N GLU A 88 -12.55 -2.67 -9.87
CA GLU A 88 -12.69 -1.40 -10.59
C GLU A 88 -12.76 -0.18 -9.65
N LYS A 89 -12.26 -0.32 -8.42
CA LYS A 89 -12.28 0.70 -7.38
C LYS A 89 -10.88 1.17 -6.99
N THR A 90 -10.78 2.44 -6.62
CA THR A 90 -9.54 3.03 -6.08
C THR A 90 -9.16 2.36 -4.76
N PHE A 91 -7.88 2.05 -4.57
CA PHE A 91 -7.37 1.57 -3.28
C PHE A 91 -6.84 2.74 -2.44
N VAL A 92 -7.38 2.91 -1.23
CA VAL A 92 -6.96 3.96 -0.30
C VAL A 92 -5.83 3.45 0.58
N HIS A 93 -4.62 3.97 0.37
CA HIS A 93 -3.43 3.55 1.12
C HIS A 93 -3.32 4.16 2.50
N ALA A 94 -3.73 5.42 2.64
CA ALA A 94 -3.64 6.16 3.89
C ALA A 94 -4.72 7.25 3.96
N VAL A 95 -5.14 7.54 5.18
CA VAL A 95 -6.05 8.65 5.49
C VAL A 95 -5.56 9.36 6.75
N ILE A 96 -5.89 10.63 6.89
CA ILE A 96 -5.78 11.32 8.18
C ILE A 96 -7.05 11.02 8.94
N ALA A 97 -6.94 10.41 10.11
CA ALA A 97 -8.06 10.02 10.95
C ALA A 97 -7.99 10.69 12.32
N SER A 98 -9.14 11.08 12.87
CA SER A 98 -9.26 11.60 14.22
C SER A 98 -10.24 10.76 15.05
N ARG A 99 -9.95 10.60 16.35
CA ARG A 99 -10.87 9.94 17.31
C ARG A 99 -11.96 10.87 17.84
N LYS A 100 -11.82 12.15 17.62
CA LYS A 100 -12.74 13.21 18.07
C LYS A 100 -12.97 14.17 16.92
N ASP A 101 -14.06 14.90 16.97
CA ASP A 101 -14.28 15.99 16.04
C ASP A 101 -13.12 16.98 16.15
N ILE A 102 -12.49 17.26 15.02
CA ILE A 102 -11.43 18.26 14.94
C ILE A 102 -12.04 19.64 14.75
N LYS A 103 -11.45 20.63 15.43
CA LYS A 103 -11.86 22.03 15.24
C LYS A 103 -11.55 22.48 13.82
N GLY A 104 -12.37 23.39 13.28
CA GLY A 104 -12.20 23.92 11.94
C GLY A 104 -10.81 24.50 11.67
N GLU A 105 -10.19 25.13 12.65
CA GLU A 105 -8.81 25.65 12.56
C GLU A 105 -7.77 24.53 12.32
N ILE A 106 -7.93 23.37 12.96
CA ILE A 106 -7.03 22.23 12.74
C ILE A 106 -7.25 21.65 11.34
N LEU A 107 -8.50 21.51 10.91
CA LEU A 107 -8.82 21.06 9.58
C LEU A 107 -8.22 22.00 8.53
N GLN A 108 -8.40 23.32 8.71
CA GLN A 108 -7.83 24.32 7.79
C GLN A 108 -6.30 24.21 7.73
N THR A 109 -5.63 24.08 8.88
CA THR A 109 -4.18 23.89 8.93
C THR A 109 -3.71 22.65 8.16
N LEU A 110 -4.45 21.55 8.23
CA LEU A 110 -4.13 20.34 7.48
C LEU A 110 -4.33 20.53 5.96
N LEU A 111 -5.39 21.23 5.57
CA LEU A 111 -5.66 21.57 4.17
C LEU A 111 -4.59 22.51 3.60
N ASP A 112 -4.21 23.52 4.35
CA ASP A 112 -3.16 24.48 3.97
C ASP A 112 -1.80 23.75 3.82
N ALA A 113 -1.45 22.88 4.77
CA ALA A 113 -0.22 22.07 4.70
C ALA A 113 -0.22 21.13 3.48
N LYS A 114 -1.37 20.52 3.15
CA LYS A 114 -1.52 19.73 1.93
C LYS A 114 -1.25 20.59 0.69
N GLN A 115 -1.87 21.76 0.63
CA GLN A 115 -1.74 22.66 -0.51
C GLN A 115 -0.29 23.16 -0.67
N GLU A 116 0.36 23.52 0.42
CA GLU A 116 1.78 23.89 0.43
C GLU A 116 2.67 22.75 -0.06
N GLY A 117 2.42 21.52 0.41
CA GLY A 117 3.13 20.34 -0.05
C GLY A 117 3.00 20.12 -1.56
N LEU A 118 1.79 20.24 -2.10
CA LEU A 118 1.52 20.12 -3.54
C LEU A 118 2.23 21.20 -4.38
N GLN A 119 2.27 22.43 -3.89
CA GLN A 119 3.00 23.53 -4.55
C GLN A 119 4.51 23.33 -4.55
N ASN A 120 5.05 22.60 -3.58
CA ASN A 120 6.48 22.37 -3.39
C ASN A 120 6.95 20.98 -3.86
N LEU A 121 6.14 20.23 -4.63
CA LEU A 121 6.47 18.86 -5.05
C LEU A 121 7.84 18.74 -5.73
N ASP A 122 8.24 19.69 -6.56
CA ASP A 122 9.55 19.64 -7.23
C ASP A 122 10.71 19.73 -6.24
N THR A 123 10.60 20.59 -5.22
CA THR A 123 11.59 20.70 -4.14
C THR A 123 11.63 19.42 -3.30
N ILE A 124 10.46 18.85 -3.00
CA ILE A 124 10.34 17.59 -2.26
C ILE A 124 11.00 16.45 -3.05
N VAL A 125 10.73 16.36 -4.35
CA VAL A 125 11.34 15.36 -5.23
C VAL A 125 12.88 15.46 -5.22
N GLN A 126 13.44 16.67 -5.39
CA GLN A 126 14.90 16.88 -5.38
C GLN A 126 15.51 16.49 -4.03
N THR A 127 14.87 16.92 -2.95
CA THR A 127 15.33 16.61 -1.59
C THR A 127 15.32 15.10 -1.35
N GLN A 128 14.25 14.42 -1.75
CA GLN A 128 14.12 12.98 -1.56
C GLN A 128 15.08 12.20 -2.48
N ALA A 129 15.28 12.64 -3.71
CA ALA A 129 16.26 12.04 -4.63
C ALA A 129 17.67 12.06 -4.03
N ASN A 130 18.08 13.22 -3.50
CA ASN A 130 19.39 13.37 -2.84
C ASN A 130 19.53 12.49 -1.60
N LYS A 131 18.44 12.29 -0.84
CA LYS A 131 18.44 11.51 0.40
C LYS A 131 18.46 10.00 0.14
N THR A 132 17.74 9.54 -0.88
CA THR A 132 17.50 8.11 -1.12
C THR A 132 18.32 7.52 -2.26
N GLY A 133 18.85 8.36 -3.14
CA GLY A 133 19.51 7.92 -4.38
C GLY A 133 18.57 7.47 -5.49
N HIS A 134 17.25 7.58 -5.29
CA HIS A 134 16.28 7.28 -6.35
C HIS A 134 16.36 8.31 -7.48
N PRO A 135 16.16 7.89 -8.75
CA PRO A 135 16.09 8.82 -9.88
C PRO A 135 14.98 9.86 -9.68
N VAL A 136 15.29 11.12 -10.00
CA VAL A 136 14.32 12.23 -9.94
C VAL A 136 13.06 11.92 -10.75
N SER A 137 13.20 11.35 -11.96
CA SER A 137 12.09 10.98 -12.83
C SER A 137 11.14 9.96 -12.19
N LEU A 138 11.68 8.98 -11.46
CA LEU A 138 10.89 7.98 -10.73
C LEU A 138 10.07 8.63 -9.62
N LEU A 139 10.69 9.51 -8.84
CA LEU A 139 10.01 10.22 -7.74
C LEU A 139 8.97 11.20 -8.27
N GLN A 140 9.26 11.89 -9.39
CA GLN A 140 8.28 12.77 -10.05
C GLN A 140 7.07 11.99 -10.53
N ASP A 141 7.27 10.88 -11.25
CA ASP A 141 6.16 10.05 -11.71
C ASP A 141 5.34 9.52 -10.54
N TYR A 142 6.00 9.04 -9.49
CA TYR A 142 5.32 8.52 -8.31
C TYR A 142 4.48 9.59 -7.61
N LEU A 143 5.09 10.74 -7.26
CA LEU A 143 4.42 11.78 -6.47
C LEU A 143 3.42 12.61 -7.27
N LYS A 144 3.62 12.80 -8.58
CA LYS A 144 2.72 13.63 -9.40
C LYS A 144 1.65 12.85 -10.14
N ASN A 145 1.93 11.59 -10.51
CA ASN A 145 1.06 10.83 -11.40
C ASN A 145 0.44 9.58 -10.75
N LYS A 146 1.13 8.96 -9.77
CA LYS A 146 0.66 7.72 -9.14
C LYS A 146 -0.11 7.95 -7.85
N ILE A 147 0.23 8.98 -7.09
CA ILE A 147 -0.47 9.32 -5.85
C ILE A 147 -1.59 10.34 -6.14
N ARG A 148 -2.79 10.02 -5.68
CA ARG A 148 -3.91 10.96 -5.58
C ARG A 148 -3.98 11.46 -4.14
N TYR A 149 -4.00 12.78 -3.97
CA TYR A 149 -4.01 13.44 -2.66
C TYR A 149 -5.40 13.89 -2.22
N ASP A 150 -6.35 13.85 -3.14
CA ASP A 150 -7.74 14.17 -2.85
C ASP A 150 -8.49 12.91 -2.42
N PHE A 151 -9.47 13.12 -1.56
CA PHE A 151 -10.34 12.07 -1.08
C PHE A 151 -11.78 12.44 -1.44
N GLY A 152 -12.34 11.76 -2.42
CA GLY A 152 -13.68 12.00 -2.93
C GLY A 152 -14.57 10.76 -2.83
N GLU A 153 -15.63 10.74 -3.63
CA GLU A 153 -16.60 9.63 -3.66
C GLU A 153 -15.96 8.32 -4.11
N GLU A 154 -15.07 8.35 -5.10
CA GLU A 154 -14.37 7.14 -5.61
C GLU A 154 -13.49 6.51 -4.52
N GLU A 155 -12.73 7.33 -3.78
CA GLU A 155 -11.87 6.87 -2.70
C GLU A 155 -12.71 6.34 -1.52
N MET A 156 -13.81 7.01 -1.22
CA MET A 156 -14.76 6.57 -0.19
C MET A 156 -15.38 5.22 -0.54
N GLU A 157 -15.85 5.04 -1.77
CA GLU A 157 -16.39 3.75 -2.23
C GLU A 157 -15.33 2.65 -2.15
N GLY A 158 -14.10 2.93 -2.60
CA GLY A 158 -12.99 1.99 -2.52
C GLY A 158 -12.68 1.57 -1.08
N LEU A 159 -12.63 2.53 -0.17
CA LEU A 159 -12.36 2.28 1.25
C LEU A 159 -13.49 1.47 1.92
N MET A 160 -14.74 1.81 1.64
CA MET A 160 -15.91 1.07 2.16
C MET A 160 -15.95 -0.37 1.61
N HIS A 161 -15.64 -0.55 0.33
CA HIS A 161 -15.56 -1.87 -0.28
C HIS A 161 -14.45 -2.72 0.36
N PHE A 162 -13.27 -2.14 0.56
CA PHE A 162 -12.17 -2.82 1.25
C PHE A 162 -12.54 -3.23 2.68
N GLN A 163 -13.20 -2.34 3.44
CA GLN A 163 -13.71 -2.67 4.79
C GLN A 163 -14.70 -3.85 4.73
N SER A 164 -15.58 -3.88 3.73
CA SER A 164 -16.55 -4.97 3.56
C SER A 164 -15.86 -6.30 3.32
N LEU A 165 -14.89 -6.34 2.42
CA LEU A 165 -14.11 -7.55 2.13
C LEU A 165 -13.25 -7.99 3.31
N CYS A 166 -12.71 -7.06 4.09
CA CYS A 166 -12.02 -7.38 5.33
C CYS A 166 -12.95 -8.07 6.34
N HIS A 167 -14.20 -7.61 6.47
CA HIS A 167 -15.19 -8.23 7.35
C HIS A 167 -15.63 -9.61 6.83
N GLU A 168 -15.91 -9.74 5.54
CA GLU A 168 -16.29 -10.99 4.89
C GLU A 168 -15.18 -12.06 4.96
N SER A 169 -13.93 -11.62 5.07
CA SER A 169 -12.75 -12.49 5.22
C SER A 169 -12.30 -12.69 6.66
N ASP A 170 -13.13 -12.32 7.65
CA ASP A 170 -12.85 -12.41 9.10
C ASP A 170 -11.54 -11.69 9.54
N LEU A 171 -11.06 -10.71 8.75
CA LEU A 171 -9.89 -9.90 9.08
C LEU A 171 -10.21 -8.79 10.09
N ILE A 172 -11.48 -8.40 10.19
CA ILE A 172 -12.03 -7.50 11.21
C ILE A 172 -13.34 -8.08 11.74
N SER A 173 -13.60 -7.89 13.03
CA SER A 173 -14.79 -8.45 13.71
C SER A 173 -16.08 -7.70 13.40
N GLN A 174 -15.98 -6.44 12.98
CA GLN A 174 -17.14 -5.59 12.65
C GLN A 174 -16.77 -4.49 11.67
N LYS A 175 -17.76 -4.01 10.92
CA LYS A 175 -17.63 -2.79 10.11
C LYS A 175 -17.82 -1.58 11.01
N PHE A 176 -17.00 -0.57 10.82
CA PHE A 176 -17.10 0.70 11.53
C PHE A 176 -17.75 1.75 10.64
N PRO A 177 -18.63 2.61 11.18
CA PRO A 177 -19.09 3.75 10.42
C PRO A 177 -17.90 4.67 10.11
N LEU A 178 -17.73 5.00 8.84
CA LEU A 178 -16.76 5.97 8.40
C LEU A 178 -17.46 7.32 8.27
N LEU A 179 -17.03 8.28 9.07
CA LEU A 179 -17.51 9.66 9.01
C LEU A 179 -16.44 10.50 8.31
N PHE A 180 -16.84 11.16 7.26
CA PHE A 180 -15.96 12.02 6.45
C PHE A 180 -16.33 13.49 6.71
N ILE A 181 -15.32 14.35 6.78
CA ILE A 181 -15.43 15.80 6.96
C ILE A 181 -14.77 16.50 5.76
#